data_bc5aa4ce22012f7475c53be15e7eb566
#
_entry.id   bc5aa4ce22012f7475c53be15e7eb566
#
_cell.length_a   1.000
_cell.length_b   1.000
_cell.length_c   1.000
_cell.angle_alpha   90.00
_cell.angle_beta   90.00
_cell.angle_gamma   90.00
#
_symmetry.space_group_name_H-M   'P 1'
#
loop_
_entity.id
_entity.type
_entity.pdbx_description
1 polymer ?
#
loop_
_entity_poly.entity_id
_entity_poly.type
_entity_poly.pdbx_seq_one_letter_code
_entity_poly.pdbx_strand_id
1 'polypeptide(L)'
;IEQVRKQGVQPTVLMPCPRHEIDHALGNPSSIVPWIALAFGALGCLIGFSLPAWTASDWVLPVSGKPIVAIPPFTIIGFELTILFTAIHTLLGLAILGIIDSFRFPIPNSAKKYTRFQRDRFGVVVRCDEARIDEFEAIMKKHGAEEVHVEKG
;
A
#
# COMPACT_ATOMS: atom_id res chain seq x y z
N ILE A 1 2.91 2.56 22.10
CA ILE A 1 2.91 3.26 20.81
C ILE A 1 2.49 4.72 21.01
N GLU A 2 1.30 4.99 21.54
CA GLU A 2 0.79 6.36 21.73
C GLU A 2 1.70 7.26 22.56
N GLN A 3 2.32 6.73 23.62
CA GLN A 3 3.22 7.51 24.46
C GLN A 3 4.52 7.89 23.77
N VAL A 4 5.08 7.00 22.95
CA VAL A 4 6.25 7.29 22.14
C VAL A 4 5.94 8.38 21.11
N ARG A 5 4.74 8.32 20.50
CA ARG A 5 4.27 9.31 19.55
C ARG A 5 4.04 10.70 20.19
N LYS A 6 3.54 10.76 21.41
CA LYS A 6 3.39 12.02 22.17
C LYS A 6 4.71 12.73 22.44
N GLN A 7 5.82 12.01 22.41
CA GLN A 7 7.18 12.56 22.54
C GLN A 7 7.81 13.00 21.19
N GLY A 8 7.01 13.03 20.12
CA GLY A 8 7.44 13.53 18.81
C GLY A 8 8.23 12.53 17.96
N VAL A 9 8.32 11.27 18.40
CA VAL A 9 9.01 10.21 17.66
C VAL A 9 7.98 9.27 17.02
N GLN A 10 8.15 8.99 15.74
CA GLN A 10 7.29 8.02 15.04
C GLN A 10 7.86 6.60 15.21
N PRO A 11 7.17 5.70 15.93
CA PRO A 11 7.59 4.32 16.04
C PRO A 11 7.26 3.55 14.76
N THR A 12 8.15 2.66 14.34
CA THR A 12 7.88 1.68 13.28
C THR A 12 7.48 0.36 13.94
N VAL A 13 6.33 -0.17 13.59
CA VAL A 13 5.84 -1.44 14.14
C VAL A 13 6.01 -2.55 13.13
N LEU A 14 6.67 -3.62 13.54
CA LEU A 14 6.84 -4.85 12.77
C LEU A 14 5.85 -5.89 13.31
N MET A 15 4.96 -6.39 12.47
CA MET A 15 3.91 -7.32 12.87
C MET A 15 3.66 -8.37 11.78
N PRO A 16 3.30 -9.62 12.15
CA PRO A 16 3.02 -10.67 11.18
C PRO A 16 1.68 -10.49 10.46
N CYS A 17 0.73 -9.80 11.08
CA CYS A 17 -0.57 -9.49 10.48
C CYS A 17 -1.00 -8.06 10.82
N PRO A 18 -1.63 -7.34 9.87
CA PRO A 18 -2.13 -6.00 10.12
C PRO A 18 -3.26 -6.02 11.16
N ARG A 19 -3.21 -5.08 12.11
CA ARG A 19 -4.27 -4.86 13.11
C ARG A 19 -4.72 -3.40 13.05
N HIS A 20 -6.01 -3.20 12.86
CA HIS A 20 -6.60 -1.86 12.78
C HIS A 20 -6.34 -1.00 14.04
N GLU A 21 -6.30 -1.64 15.20
CA GLU A 21 -6.01 -0.95 16.47
C GLU A 21 -4.61 -0.30 16.47
N ILE A 22 -3.63 -0.98 15.87
CA ILE A 22 -2.25 -0.49 15.77
C ILE A 22 -2.16 0.63 14.73
N ASP A 23 -2.86 0.50 13.61
CA ASP A 23 -2.91 1.54 12.58
C ASP A 23 -3.52 2.84 13.12
N HIS A 24 -4.58 2.73 13.91
CA HIS A 24 -5.17 3.88 14.61
C HIS A 24 -4.20 4.51 15.63
N ALA A 25 -3.48 3.70 16.38
CA ALA A 25 -2.50 4.19 17.37
C ALA A 25 -1.28 4.85 16.69
N LEU A 26 -0.88 4.35 15.52
CA LEU A 26 0.17 4.96 14.69
C LEU A 26 -0.30 6.24 14.01
N GLY A 27 -1.64 6.40 13.82
CA GLY A 27 -2.22 7.53 13.10
C GLY A 27 -1.78 7.58 11.65
N ASN A 28 -1.56 6.44 11.04
CA ASN A 28 -1.22 6.35 9.64
C ASN A 28 -2.37 6.87 8.77
N PRO A 29 -2.10 7.71 7.77
CA PRO A 29 -3.11 8.10 6.81
C PRO A 29 -3.60 6.87 6.03
N SER A 30 -4.87 6.91 5.59
CA SER A 30 -5.42 5.88 4.73
C SER A 30 -4.54 5.69 3.48
N SER A 31 -4.36 4.45 3.06
CA SER A 31 -3.55 4.13 1.88
C SER A 31 -4.09 4.85 0.63
N ILE A 32 -3.19 5.36 -0.21
CA ILE A 32 -3.52 5.95 -1.51
C ILE A 32 -3.84 4.89 -2.58
N VAL A 33 -3.51 3.62 -2.32
CA VAL A 33 -3.65 2.52 -3.28
C VAL A 33 -5.08 2.34 -3.81
N PRO A 34 -6.15 2.40 -2.99
CA PRO A 34 -7.52 2.31 -3.49
C PRO A 34 -7.89 3.43 -4.47
N TRP A 35 -7.35 4.63 -4.27
CA TRP A 35 -7.57 5.76 -5.18
C TRP A 35 -6.87 5.57 -6.52
N ILE A 36 -5.66 4.98 -6.51
CA ILE A 36 -4.94 4.59 -7.74
C ILE A 36 -5.78 3.56 -8.50
N ALA A 37 -6.25 2.51 -7.82
CA ALA A 37 -7.08 1.48 -8.42
C ALA A 37 -8.36 2.05 -9.05
N LEU A 38 -9.04 2.95 -8.34
CA LEU A 38 -10.26 3.60 -8.82
C LEU A 38 -10.00 4.47 -10.06
N ALA A 39 -8.98 5.31 -10.02
CA ALA A 39 -8.66 6.23 -11.11
C ALA A 39 -8.30 5.48 -12.39
N PHE A 40 -7.43 4.49 -12.30
CA PHE A 40 -7.00 3.70 -13.47
C PHE A 40 -8.06 2.70 -13.93
N GLY A 41 -8.91 2.20 -13.02
CA GLY A 41 -10.08 1.42 -13.39
C GLY A 41 -11.09 2.22 -14.20
N ALA A 42 -11.38 3.45 -13.77
CA ALA A 42 -12.25 4.37 -14.52
C ALA A 42 -11.65 4.73 -15.89
N LEU A 43 -10.34 4.96 -15.96
CA LEU A 43 -9.63 5.21 -17.21
C LEU A 43 -9.69 4.00 -18.16
N GLY A 44 -9.46 2.79 -17.63
CA GLY A 44 -9.58 1.55 -18.38
C GLY A 44 -10.98 1.33 -18.94
N CYS A 45 -12.01 1.64 -18.15
CA CYS A 45 -13.41 1.59 -18.58
C CYS A 45 -13.67 2.58 -19.74
N LEU A 46 -13.24 3.82 -19.58
CA LEU A 46 -13.38 4.86 -20.62
C LEU A 46 -12.73 4.43 -21.94
N ILE A 47 -11.48 3.99 -21.88
CA ILE A 47 -10.74 3.53 -23.07
C ILE A 47 -11.41 2.29 -23.66
N GLY A 48 -11.84 1.35 -22.80
CA GLY A 48 -12.44 0.10 -23.22
C GLY A 48 -13.77 0.23 -23.96
N PHE A 49 -14.51 1.29 -23.72
CA PHE A 49 -15.71 1.60 -24.48
C PHE A 49 -15.46 2.54 -25.65
N SER A 50 -14.63 3.57 -25.48
CA SER A 50 -14.41 4.59 -26.50
C SER A 50 -13.59 4.05 -27.69
N LEU A 51 -12.56 3.23 -27.44
CA LEU A 51 -11.69 2.71 -28.49
C LEU A 51 -12.45 1.81 -29.48
N PRO A 52 -13.21 0.79 -29.04
CA PRO A 52 -14.01 -0.03 -29.98
C PRO A 52 -15.11 0.76 -30.70
N ALA A 53 -15.75 1.72 -30.00
CA ALA A 53 -16.75 2.57 -30.61
C ALA A 53 -16.15 3.47 -31.70
N TRP A 54 -14.98 4.04 -31.45
CA TRP A 54 -14.27 4.86 -32.41
C TRP A 54 -13.81 4.03 -33.61
N THR A 55 -13.14 2.90 -33.41
CA THR A 55 -12.65 2.05 -34.50
C THR A 55 -13.78 1.46 -35.34
N ALA A 56 -14.93 1.10 -34.72
CA ALA A 56 -16.09 0.63 -35.44
C ALA A 56 -16.76 1.72 -36.30
N SER A 57 -16.67 2.98 -35.85
CA SER A 57 -17.21 4.12 -36.59
C SER A 57 -16.29 4.58 -37.72
N ASP A 58 -14.97 4.47 -37.51
CA ASP A 58 -13.97 4.86 -38.51
C ASP A 58 -13.91 3.83 -39.69
N TRP A 59 -14.04 2.56 -39.37
CA TRP A 59 -14.07 1.49 -40.33
C TRP A 59 -15.41 0.76 -40.34
N VAL A 60 -16.35 1.28 -41.09
CA VAL A 60 -17.72 0.73 -41.17
C VAL A 60 -17.74 -0.59 -41.95
N LEU A 61 -17.84 -1.70 -41.24
CA LEU A 61 -18.09 -3.01 -41.81
C LEU A 61 -19.56 -3.38 -41.56
N PRO A 62 -20.42 -3.31 -42.60
CA PRO A 62 -21.81 -3.71 -42.43
C PRO A 62 -21.91 -5.24 -42.32
N VAL A 63 -22.15 -5.71 -41.09
CA VAL A 63 -22.33 -7.13 -40.82
C VAL A 63 -23.78 -7.39 -40.44
N SER A 64 -24.53 -7.92 -41.42
CA SER A 64 -25.83 -8.62 -41.19
C SER A 64 -26.81 -7.90 -40.22
N GLY A 65 -27.11 -6.61 -40.48
CA GLY A 65 -28.12 -5.87 -39.66
C GLY A 65 -27.71 -5.49 -38.23
N LYS A 66 -26.45 -5.74 -37.83
CA LYS A 66 -25.92 -5.29 -36.56
C LYS A 66 -25.67 -3.79 -36.57
N PRO A 67 -26.00 -3.06 -35.48
CA PRO A 67 -25.58 -1.67 -35.35
C PRO A 67 -24.05 -1.56 -35.31
N ILE A 68 -23.50 -0.52 -35.95
CA ILE A 68 -22.06 -0.27 -36.03
C ILE A 68 -21.44 -0.19 -34.62
N VAL A 69 -22.10 0.53 -33.73
CA VAL A 69 -21.74 0.59 -32.30
C VAL A 69 -22.63 -0.38 -31.55
N ALA A 70 -22.14 -1.56 -31.28
CA ALA A 70 -22.87 -2.63 -30.59
C ALA A 70 -22.42 -2.72 -29.13
N ILE A 71 -23.27 -2.34 -28.20
CA ILE A 71 -22.96 -2.32 -26.76
C ILE A 71 -22.55 -3.68 -26.20
N PRO A 72 -23.26 -4.80 -26.48
CA PRO A 72 -22.92 -6.10 -25.87
C PRO A 72 -21.47 -6.57 -26.10
N PRO A 73 -20.91 -6.59 -27.33
CA PRO A 73 -19.52 -6.97 -27.54
C PRO A 73 -18.53 -5.94 -26.95
N PHE A 74 -18.88 -4.66 -26.94
CA PHE A 74 -18.00 -3.62 -26.39
C PHE A 74 -17.93 -3.68 -24.87
N THR A 75 -18.98 -4.19 -24.21
CA THR A 75 -18.98 -4.41 -22.75
C THR A 75 -17.90 -5.41 -22.34
N ILE A 76 -17.67 -6.45 -23.14
CA ILE A 76 -16.61 -7.45 -22.85
C ILE A 76 -15.25 -6.76 -22.88
N ILE A 77 -14.96 -5.99 -23.92
CA ILE A 77 -13.70 -5.27 -24.08
C ILE A 77 -13.54 -4.21 -22.97
N GLY A 78 -14.60 -3.48 -22.67
CA GLY A 78 -14.63 -2.49 -21.59
C GLY A 78 -14.32 -3.09 -20.23
N PHE A 79 -14.93 -4.23 -19.92
CA PHE A 79 -14.68 -4.97 -18.69
C PHE A 79 -13.24 -5.46 -18.59
N GLU A 80 -12.71 -6.06 -19.66
CA GLU A 80 -11.35 -6.58 -19.73
C GLU A 80 -10.31 -5.47 -19.55
N LEU A 81 -10.45 -4.34 -20.24
CA LEU A 81 -9.55 -3.20 -20.10
C LEU A 81 -9.65 -2.54 -18.72
N THR A 82 -10.84 -2.49 -18.12
CA THR A 82 -11.01 -2.00 -16.76
C THR A 82 -10.18 -2.82 -15.78
N ILE A 83 -10.28 -4.14 -15.83
CA ILE A 83 -9.53 -5.03 -14.94
C ILE A 83 -8.03 -4.93 -15.22
N LEU A 84 -7.63 -4.95 -16.49
CA LEU A 84 -6.22 -4.88 -16.88
C LEU A 84 -5.55 -3.60 -16.40
N PHE A 85 -6.17 -2.44 -16.65
CA PHE A 85 -5.64 -1.16 -16.20
C PHE A 85 -5.58 -1.07 -14.68
N THR A 86 -6.63 -1.52 -13.99
CA THR A 86 -6.65 -1.55 -12.53
C THR A 86 -5.52 -2.42 -11.99
N ALA A 87 -5.37 -3.63 -12.48
CA ALA A 87 -4.36 -4.58 -11.98
C ALA A 87 -2.93 -4.07 -12.21
N ILE A 88 -2.61 -3.67 -13.45
CA ILE A 88 -1.26 -3.20 -13.78
C ILE A 88 -0.88 -1.97 -12.96
N HIS A 89 -1.75 -0.95 -12.91
CA HIS A 89 -1.42 0.30 -12.23
C HIS A 89 -1.44 0.17 -10.71
N THR A 90 -2.24 -0.74 -10.15
CA THR A 90 -2.19 -1.06 -8.73
C THR A 90 -0.87 -1.75 -8.37
N LEU A 91 -0.42 -2.71 -9.18
CA LEU A 91 0.88 -3.38 -8.97
C LEU A 91 2.04 -2.39 -9.10
N LEU A 92 2.01 -1.53 -10.12
CA LEU A 92 3.03 -0.47 -10.30
C LEU A 92 3.00 0.52 -9.12
N GLY A 93 1.82 0.94 -8.70
CA GLY A 93 1.65 1.82 -7.55
C GLY A 93 2.22 1.22 -6.27
N LEU A 94 1.93 -0.05 -5.99
CA LEU A 94 2.50 -0.77 -4.84
C LEU A 94 4.02 -0.90 -4.94
N ALA A 95 4.56 -1.21 -6.12
CA ALA A 95 6.00 -1.31 -6.32
C ALA A 95 6.69 0.04 -6.09
N ILE A 96 6.16 1.13 -6.65
CA ILE A 96 6.70 2.48 -6.49
C ILE A 96 6.63 2.92 -5.02
N LEU A 97 5.48 2.74 -4.36
CA LEU A 97 5.32 3.09 -2.95
C LEU A 97 6.25 2.27 -2.06
N GLY A 98 6.39 0.96 -2.32
CA GLY A 98 7.31 0.10 -1.58
C GLY A 98 8.77 0.50 -1.75
N ILE A 99 9.17 0.93 -2.94
CA ILE A 99 10.51 1.47 -3.20
C ILE A 99 10.71 2.78 -2.42
N ILE A 100 9.76 3.71 -2.51
CA ILE A 100 9.83 5.00 -1.80
C ILE A 100 9.91 4.78 -0.29
N ASP A 101 9.06 3.91 0.27
CA ASP A 101 9.05 3.59 1.70
C ASP A 101 10.36 2.92 2.13
N SER A 102 10.94 2.06 1.30
CA SER A 102 12.24 1.42 1.58
C SER A 102 13.39 2.43 1.70
N PHE A 103 13.36 3.50 0.91
CA PHE A 103 14.34 4.58 1.01
C PHE A 103 14.04 5.55 2.16
N ARG A 104 12.77 5.83 2.41
CA ARG A 104 12.35 6.80 3.44
C ARG A 104 12.45 6.23 4.85
N PHE A 105 12.17 4.94 5.01
CA PHE A 105 12.19 4.22 6.28
C PHE A 105 13.03 2.94 6.16
N PRO A 106 14.36 3.05 6.02
CA PRO A 106 15.21 1.86 5.96
C PRO A 106 15.04 1.06 7.25
N ILE A 107 14.63 -0.20 7.13
CA ILE A 107 14.49 -1.11 8.26
C ILE A 107 15.90 -1.38 8.80
N PRO A 108 16.16 -1.21 10.11
CA PRO A 108 17.45 -1.52 10.70
C PRO A 108 17.88 -2.95 10.38
N ASN A 109 19.17 -3.17 10.17
CA ASN A 109 19.69 -4.52 9.83
C ASN A 109 19.39 -5.56 10.91
N SER A 110 19.33 -5.13 12.19
CA SER A 110 18.89 -5.93 13.32
C SER A 110 17.45 -6.41 13.16
N ALA A 111 16.53 -5.54 12.74
CA ALA A 111 15.13 -5.92 12.53
C ALA A 111 14.98 -6.98 11.43
N LYS A 112 15.82 -6.95 10.39
CA LYS A 112 15.89 -7.99 9.36
C LYS A 112 16.37 -9.35 9.91
N LYS A 113 17.16 -9.35 10.95
CA LYS A 113 17.71 -10.56 11.59
C LYS A 113 16.67 -11.28 12.45
N TYR A 114 15.63 -10.59 12.90
CA TYR A 114 14.61 -11.16 13.77
C TYR A 114 13.44 -11.76 13.00
N THR A 115 13.61 -12.96 12.50
CA THR A 115 12.53 -13.80 11.91
C THR A 115 11.36 -14.03 12.86
N ARG A 116 11.51 -13.77 14.16
CA ARG A 116 10.46 -13.87 15.17
C ARG A 116 9.29 -12.94 14.92
N PHE A 117 9.53 -11.72 14.36
CA PHE A 117 8.48 -10.75 14.04
C PHE A 117 7.59 -11.18 12.87
N GLN A 118 7.96 -12.23 12.16
CA GLN A 118 7.17 -12.77 11.04
C GLN A 118 6.23 -13.90 11.47
N ARG A 119 6.37 -14.42 12.69
CA ARG A 119 5.60 -15.59 13.15
C ARG A 119 4.58 -15.25 14.22
N ASP A 120 5.03 -14.79 15.38
CA ASP A 120 4.21 -14.70 16.59
C ASP A 120 4.50 -13.47 17.46
N ARG A 121 5.48 -12.65 17.11
CA ARG A 121 5.91 -11.53 17.94
C ARG A 121 5.76 -10.20 17.24
N PHE A 122 5.50 -9.17 18.05
CA PHE A 122 5.43 -7.78 17.62
C PHE A 122 6.74 -7.10 17.95
N GLY A 123 7.29 -6.33 17.01
CA GLY A 123 8.46 -5.49 17.23
C GLY A 123 8.09 -4.01 17.11
N VAL A 124 8.55 -3.21 18.07
CA VAL A 124 8.42 -1.76 18.01
C VAL A 124 9.83 -1.17 17.90
N VAL A 125 10.11 -0.53 16.77
CA VAL A 125 11.39 0.14 16.50
C VAL A 125 11.21 1.62 16.70
N VAL A 126 11.99 2.21 17.60
CA VAL A 126 12.00 3.65 17.88
C VAL A 126 13.36 4.19 17.52
N ARG A 127 13.40 5.25 16.72
CA ARG A 127 14.63 5.98 16.40
C ARG A 127 14.68 7.21 17.27
N CYS A 128 15.70 7.29 18.12
CA CYS A 128 15.92 8.43 19.02
C CYS A 128 17.39 8.77 19.07
N ASP A 129 17.68 9.99 19.54
CA ASP A 129 19.03 10.42 19.84
C ASP A 129 19.60 9.65 21.04
N GLU A 130 20.93 9.47 21.10
CA GLU A 130 21.59 8.72 22.17
C GLU A 130 21.20 9.22 23.58
N ALA A 131 20.98 10.50 23.75
CA ALA A 131 20.59 11.12 25.02
C ALA A 131 19.20 10.69 25.54
N ARG A 132 18.35 10.11 24.67
CA ARG A 132 16.97 9.71 24.99
C ARG A 132 16.77 8.20 25.07
N ILE A 133 17.84 7.43 24.92
CA ILE A 133 17.77 5.96 24.90
C ILE A 133 17.18 5.44 26.22
N ASP A 134 17.72 5.89 27.35
CA ASP A 134 17.31 5.43 28.69
C ASP A 134 15.84 5.74 28.97
N GLU A 135 15.34 6.88 28.50
CA GLU A 135 13.94 7.29 28.63
C GLU A 135 13.01 6.33 27.87
N PHE A 136 13.34 6.04 26.60
CA PHE A 136 12.51 5.14 25.78
C PHE A 136 12.61 3.70 26.25
N GLU A 137 13.76 3.25 26.70
CA GLU A 137 13.93 1.92 27.30
C GLU A 137 13.05 1.76 28.54
N ALA A 138 13.02 2.74 29.44
CA ALA A 138 12.17 2.74 30.62
C ALA A 138 10.67 2.71 30.24
N ILE A 139 10.26 3.49 29.25
CA ILE A 139 8.88 3.50 28.74
C ILE A 139 8.49 2.13 28.18
N MET A 140 9.35 1.51 27.38
CA MET A 140 9.06 0.19 26.80
C MET A 140 8.94 -0.89 27.87
N LYS A 141 9.87 -0.95 28.82
CA LYS A 141 9.83 -1.90 29.95
C LYS A 141 8.59 -1.71 30.81
N LYS A 142 8.20 -0.47 31.10
CA LYS A 142 6.99 -0.14 31.89
C LYS A 142 5.71 -0.64 31.20
N HIS A 143 5.70 -0.74 29.88
CA HIS A 143 4.54 -1.16 29.10
C HIS A 143 4.62 -2.64 28.65
N GLY A 144 5.49 -3.43 29.26
CA GLY A 144 5.51 -4.87 29.08
C GLY A 144 6.35 -5.37 27.88
N ALA A 145 7.37 -4.61 27.48
CA ALA A 145 8.32 -5.13 26.50
C ALA A 145 9.11 -6.29 27.11
N GLU A 146 9.07 -7.46 26.46
CA GLU A 146 9.78 -8.65 26.91
C GLU A 146 11.29 -8.51 26.72
N GLU A 147 11.70 -7.95 25.59
CA GLU A 147 13.11 -7.74 25.24
C GLU A 147 13.28 -6.32 24.67
N VAL A 148 14.29 -5.60 25.11
CA VAL A 148 14.67 -4.30 24.55
C VAL A 148 16.11 -4.36 24.10
N HIS A 149 16.36 -4.10 22.83
CA HIS A 149 17.69 -4.06 22.23
C HIS A 149 18.01 -2.65 21.75
N VAL A 150 19.15 -2.14 22.17
CA VAL A 150 19.67 -0.84 21.71
C VAL A 150 20.73 -1.10 20.66
N GLU A 151 20.55 -0.51 19.48
CA GLU A 151 21.53 -0.54 18.41
C GLU A 151 22.04 0.88 18.17
N LYS A 152 23.35 1.07 18.23
CA LYS A 152 23.99 2.32 17.83
C LYS A 152 24.21 2.29 16.33
N GLY A 153 23.64 3.26 15.62
CA GLY A 153 23.79 3.44 14.20
C GLY A 153 25.11 4.13 13.80
#